data_bdb223d795bcf5203ee88774f036a08b
#
_entry.id   bdb223d795bcf5203ee88774f036a08b
#
_cell.length_a   1.000
_cell.length_b   1.000
_cell.length_c   1.000
_cell.angle_alpha   90.00
_cell.angle_beta   90.00
_cell.angle_gamma   90.00
#
_symmetry.space_group_name_H-M   'P 1'
#
loop_
_entity.id
_entity.type
_entity.pdbx_description
1 polymer ?
#
loop_
_entity_poly.entity_id
_entity_poly.type
_entity_poly.pdbx_seq_one_letter_code
_entity_poly.pdbx_strand_id
1 'polypeptide(L)'
;YVGKWFPPRKRVDYIVVLGSGLIDGKVPPLLAGRVDAALRYAARQKRKTGREPCLIMSGGQGADEPRPEAEAMREYAMEKGYPAELVLTETQSKNTKENFLYSKRVAEAHSEGKPYCCIYATSDYHLLRAGLYAGRAGFSCDGVGGRTAGYYLPNALLREYIAYVVMNKKRYLTIAAVVFALSLTLWGGLALLAWFARML
;
A
#
# COMPACT_ATOMS: atom_id res chain seq x y z
N TYR A 1 5.29 -1.23 -8.82
CA TYR A 1 6.55 -0.49 -9.11
C TYR A 1 6.37 0.61 -10.16
N VAL A 2 5.26 0.61 -10.88
CA VAL A 2 4.96 1.61 -11.93
C VAL A 2 4.82 3.02 -11.34
N GLY A 3 4.20 3.18 -10.16
CA GLY A 3 3.99 4.48 -9.53
C GLY A 3 5.26 5.20 -9.06
N LYS A 4 6.37 4.49 -8.82
CA LYS A 4 7.64 5.12 -8.45
C LYS A 4 8.31 5.82 -9.64
N TRP A 5 8.16 5.26 -10.85
CA TRP A 5 8.81 5.72 -12.07
C TRP A 5 7.92 6.64 -12.91
N PHE A 6 6.61 6.45 -12.80
CA PHE A 6 5.61 7.19 -13.57
C PHE A 6 4.54 7.75 -12.64
N PRO A 7 4.83 8.87 -11.94
CA PRO A 7 3.80 9.55 -11.16
C PRO A 7 2.62 9.90 -12.07
N PRO A 8 1.39 9.85 -11.57
CA PRO A 8 0.21 10.15 -12.35
C PRO A 8 0.34 11.50 -13.06
N ARG A 9 0.02 11.54 -14.35
CA ARG A 9 0.08 12.75 -15.17
C ARG A 9 -1.11 13.68 -14.93
N LYS A 10 -2.16 13.18 -14.27
CA LYS A 10 -3.39 13.92 -13.95
C LYS A 10 -3.20 14.71 -12.65
N ARG A 11 -3.95 15.79 -12.54
CA ARG A 11 -4.07 16.52 -11.27
C ARG A 11 -4.66 15.60 -10.22
N VAL A 12 -4.04 15.58 -9.06
CA VAL A 12 -4.46 14.80 -7.91
C VAL A 12 -5.18 15.71 -6.93
N ASP A 13 -6.33 15.27 -6.43
CA ASP A 13 -7.11 16.01 -5.46
C ASP A 13 -6.80 15.56 -4.03
N TYR A 14 -6.50 14.26 -3.82
CA TYR A 14 -6.14 13.69 -2.52
C TYR A 14 -4.87 12.84 -2.57
N ILE A 15 -4.07 12.92 -1.50
CA ILE A 15 -2.94 12.01 -1.25
C ILE A 15 -3.19 11.31 0.09
N VAL A 16 -3.45 10.00 0.07
CA VAL A 16 -3.55 9.18 1.28
C VAL A 16 -2.17 8.79 1.75
N VAL A 17 -1.78 9.18 2.95
CA VAL A 17 -0.51 8.80 3.58
C VAL A 17 -0.77 7.66 4.54
N LEU A 18 -0.17 6.49 4.25
CA LEU A 18 -0.39 5.28 5.05
C LEU A 18 0.51 5.25 6.29
N GLY A 19 -0.06 4.97 7.45
CA GLY A 19 0.65 4.75 8.69
C GLY A 19 1.59 3.54 8.69
N SER A 20 2.51 3.49 9.65
CA SER A 20 3.45 2.36 9.83
C SER A 20 3.92 2.16 11.27
N GLY A 21 3.28 2.80 12.22
CA GLY A 21 3.61 2.79 13.63
C GLY A 21 4.34 4.04 14.11
N LEU A 22 4.09 4.41 15.36
CA LEU A 22 4.82 5.44 16.10
C LEU A 22 5.91 4.80 16.97
N ILE A 23 6.90 5.60 17.34
CA ILE A 23 7.88 5.25 18.37
C ILE A 23 7.81 6.33 19.45
N ASP A 24 7.47 5.96 20.66
CA ASP A 24 7.28 6.89 21.78
C ASP A 24 6.33 8.07 21.43
N GLY A 25 5.27 7.77 20.69
CA GLY A 25 4.27 8.75 20.25
C GLY A 25 4.75 9.74 19.18
N LYS A 26 5.97 9.54 18.64
CA LYS A 26 6.59 10.40 17.62
C LYS A 26 6.64 9.69 16.27
N VAL A 27 6.69 10.49 15.20
CA VAL A 27 6.83 10.00 13.82
C VAL A 27 8.25 9.48 13.59
N PRO A 28 8.47 8.17 13.41
CA PRO A 28 9.80 7.62 13.15
C PRO A 28 10.25 7.92 11.71
N PRO A 29 11.56 7.79 11.41
CA PRO A 29 12.12 8.12 10.08
C PRO A 29 11.41 7.42 8.91
N LEU A 30 10.93 6.19 9.11
CA LEU A 30 10.20 5.45 8.08
C LEU A 30 8.85 6.10 7.76
N LEU A 31 8.10 6.51 8.79
CA LEU A 31 6.82 7.18 8.65
C LEU A 31 7.00 8.61 8.11
N ALA A 32 8.01 9.34 8.62
CA ALA A 32 8.41 10.64 8.10
C ALA A 32 8.69 10.57 6.59
N GLY A 33 9.41 9.55 6.13
CA GLY A 33 9.69 9.33 4.71
C GLY A 33 8.44 9.20 3.83
N ARG A 34 7.33 8.67 4.37
CA ARG A 34 6.03 8.59 3.67
C ARG A 34 5.37 9.96 3.57
N VAL A 35 5.31 10.70 4.69
CA VAL A 35 4.78 12.07 4.71
C VAL A 35 5.58 12.96 3.77
N ASP A 36 6.92 12.91 3.83
CA ASP A 36 7.80 13.66 2.95
C ASP A 36 7.60 13.33 1.47
N ALA A 37 7.29 12.07 1.13
CA ALA A 37 6.97 11.71 -0.25
C ALA A 37 5.67 12.39 -0.73
N ALA A 38 4.65 12.45 0.12
CA ALA A 38 3.41 13.15 -0.15
C ALA A 38 3.65 14.66 -0.30
N LEU A 39 4.39 15.28 0.62
CA LEU A 39 4.74 16.71 0.59
C LEU A 39 5.53 17.08 -0.67
N ARG A 40 6.52 16.27 -1.06
CA ARG A 40 7.28 16.49 -2.33
C ARG A 40 6.38 16.41 -3.56
N TYR A 41 5.42 15.48 -3.56
CA TYR A 41 4.45 15.38 -4.66
C TYR A 41 3.55 16.62 -4.70
N ALA A 42 2.99 17.00 -3.56
CA ALA A 42 2.14 18.19 -3.43
C ALA A 42 2.84 19.46 -3.89
N ALA A 43 4.07 19.69 -3.43
CA ALA A 43 4.88 20.83 -3.84
C ALA A 43 5.18 20.85 -5.36
N ARG A 44 5.42 19.65 -5.97
CA ARG A 44 5.60 19.55 -7.43
C ARG A 44 4.30 19.90 -8.16
N GLN A 45 3.15 19.43 -7.67
CA GLN A 45 1.85 19.73 -8.25
C GLN A 45 1.52 21.23 -8.14
N LYS A 46 1.71 21.83 -6.96
CA LYS A 46 1.50 23.28 -6.73
C LYS A 46 2.30 24.11 -7.73
N ARG A 47 3.57 23.79 -7.95
CA ARG A 47 4.42 24.49 -8.94
C ARG A 47 3.88 24.38 -10.37
N LYS A 48 3.25 23.26 -10.73
CA LYS A 48 2.76 23.01 -12.09
C LYS A 48 1.34 23.52 -12.33
N THR A 49 0.49 23.49 -11.33
CA THR A 49 -0.96 23.72 -11.48
C THR A 49 -1.50 24.86 -10.63
N GLY A 50 -0.69 25.43 -9.74
CA GLY A 50 -1.09 26.41 -8.74
C GLY A 50 -1.93 25.85 -7.59
N ARG A 51 -2.21 24.54 -7.57
CA ARG A 51 -3.11 23.92 -6.57
C ARG A 51 -2.41 22.83 -5.78
N GLU A 52 -2.64 22.83 -4.47
CA GLU A 52 -2.21 21.78 -3.55
C GLU A 52 -3.32 20.73 -3.40
N PRO A 53 -2.98 19.43 -3.33
CA PRO A 53 -3.95 18.38 -3.02
C PRO A 53 -4.24 18.35 -1.52
N CYS A 54 -5.39 17.84 -1.09
CA CYS A 54 -5.62 17.49 0.31
C CYS A 54 -4.81 16.24 0.68
N LEU A 55 -4.18 16.25 1.86
CA LEU A 55 -3.55 15.07 2.45
C LEU A 55 -4.56 14.37 3.35
N ILE A 56 -4.67 13.05 3.26
CA ILE A 56 -5.43 12.21 4.19
C ILE A 56 -4.41 11.39 4.96
N MET A 57 -4.13 11.75 6.21
CA MET A 57 -3.28 10.97 7.10
C MET A 57 -4.09 9.80 7.64
N SER A 58 -3.69 8.58 7.31
CA SER A 58 -4.45 7.37 7.65
C SER A 58 -3.62 6.44 8.52
N GLY A 59 -4.09 6.22 9.73
CA GLY A 59 -3.50 5.34 10.72
C GLY A 59 -4.17 5.53 12.09
N GLY A 60 -4.72 4.45 12.61
CA GLY A 60 -5.33 4.44 13.95
C GLY A 60 -4.28 4.39 15.06
N GLN A 61 -4.75 4.11 16.26
CA GLN A 61 -3.92 3.93 17.44
C GLN A 61 -3.57 2.45 17.59
N GLY A 62 -2.29 2.12 17.56
CA GLY A 62 -1.79 0.80 17.90
C GLY A 62 -1.94 0.50 19.40
N ALA A 63 -1.85 -0.76 19.80
CA ALA A 63 -2.01 -1.18 21.19
C ALA A 63 -0.97 -0.52 22.14
N ASP A 64 0.22 -0.30 21.61
CA ASP A 64 1.35 0.27 22.37
C ASP A 64 1.59 1.76 22.04
N GLU A 65 0.63 2.40 21.35
CA GLU A 65 0.77 3.79 20.93
C GLU A 65 -0.08 4.72 21.81
N PRO A 66 0.46 5.87 22.26
CA PRO A 66 -0.26 6.79 23.12
C PRO A 66 -1.35 7.59 22.38
N ARG A 67 -1.29 7.62 21.04
CA ARG A 67 -2.22 8.37 20.19
C ARG A 67 -2.30 7.77 18.77
N PRO A 68 -3.32 8.16 17.95
CA PRO A 68 -3.42 7.72 16.57
C PRO A 68 -2.23 8.22 15.72
N GLU A 69 -1.73 7.35 14.82
CA GLU A 69 -0.66 7.70 13.89
C GLU A 69 -1.04 8.90 13.00
N ALA A 70 -2.30 8.97 12.57
CA ALA A 70 -2.81 10.03 11.71
C ALA A 70 -2.63 11.43 12.31
N GLU A 71 -2.81 11.57 13.62
CA GLU A 71 -2.62 12.85 14.33
C GLU A 71 -1.15 13.27 14.34
N ALA A 72 -0.27 12.33 14.66
CA ALA A 72 1.17 12.59 14.67
C ALA A 72 1.68 12.95 13.25
N MET A 73 1.18 12.27 12.22
CA MET A 73 1.51 12.59 10.82
C MET A 73 0.98 13.97 10.40
N ARG A 74 -0.20 14.36 10.87
CA ARG A 74 -0.76 15.70 10.63
C ARG A 74 0.13 16.78 11.22
N GLU A 75 0.49 16.65 12.49
CA GLU A 75 1.41 17.58 13.17
C GLU A 75 2.73 17.70 12.40
N TYR A 76 3.34 16.57 12.04
CA TYR A 76 4.58 16.56 11.26
C TYR A 76 4.45 17.29 9.91
N ALA A 77 3.33 17.11 9.19
CA ALA A 77 3.12 17.81 7.93
C ALA A 77 2.95 19.34 8.14
N MET A 78 2.25 19.74 9.21
CA MET A 78 2.09 21.16 9.57
C MET A 78 3.41 21.81 9.99
N GLU A 79 4.25 21.10 10.75
CA GLU A 79 5.63 21.54 11.09
C GLU A 79 6.50 21.76 9.85
N LYS A 80 6.24 20.98 8.77
CA LYS A 80 6.88 21.17 7.45
C LYS A 80 6.25 22.29 6.62
N GLY A 81 5.30 23.04 7.18
CA GLY A 81 4.65 24.18 6.54
C GLY A 81 3.49 23.82 5.61
N TYR A 82 2.91 22.61 5.71
CA TYR A 82 1.72 22.28 4.94
C TYR A 82 0.47 22.90 5.58
N PRO A 83 -0.47 23.48 4.77
CA PRO A 83 -1.65 24.13 5.33
C PRO A 83 -2.54 23.17 6.12
N ALA A 84 -2.91 23.54 7.35
CA ALA A 84 -3.69 22.69 8.25
C ALA A 84 -5.07 22.33 7.71
N GLU A 85 -5.69 23.24 6.95
CA GLU A 85 -6.99 23.09 6.29
C GLU A 85 -6.97 22.07 5.15
N LEU A 86 -5.78 21.74 4.64
CA LEU A 86 -5.59 20.72 3.60
C LEU A 86 -5.14 19.37 4.16
N VAL A 87 -5.17 19.18 5.49
CA VAL A 87 -4.79 17.90 6.12
C VAL A 87 -5.98 17.30 6.86
N LEU A 88 -6.52 16.23 6.29
CA LEU A 88 -7.57 15.41 6.88
C LEU A 88 -6.94 14.22 7.63
N THR A 89 -7.61 13.72 8.66
CA THR A 89 -7.16 12.57 9.45
C THR A 89 -8.18 11.44 9.39
N GLU A 90 -7.66 10.21 9.33
CA GLU A 90 -8.40 8.98 9.50
C GLU A 90 -7.72 8.18 10.62
N THR A 91 -8.40 7.99 11.75
CA THR A 91 -7.82 7.51 13.01
C THR A 91 -8.34 6.14 13.45
N GLN A 92 -9.15 5.45 12.64
CA GLN A 92 -9.83 4.20 13.05
C GLN A 92 -9.17 2.94 12.48
N SER A 93 -8.37 3.08 11.45
CA SER A 93 -7.78 1.96 10.74
C SER A 93 -6.71 1.24 11.57
N LYS A 94 -6.72 -0.10 11.54
CA LYS A 94 -5.77 -0.99 12.23
C LYS A 94 -4.87 -1.78 11.28
N ASN A 95 -5.10 -1.67 9.98
CA ASN A 95 -4.34 -2.38 8.94
C ASN A 95 -4.46 -1.66 7.59
N THR A 96 -3.58 -2.04 6.65
CA THR A 96 -3.50 -1.39 5.32
C THR A 96 -4.82 -1.44 4.53
N LYS A 97 -5.63 -2.50 4.68
CA LYS A 97 -6.92 -2.60 4.00
C LYS A 97 -7.90 -1.56 4.54
N GLU A 98 -7.95 -1.42 5.87
CA GLU A 98 -8.81 -0.44 6.54
C GLU A 98 -8.35 0.98 6.27
N ASN A 99 -7.02 1.23 6.21
CA ASN A 99 -6.49 2.53 5.79
C ASN A 99 -7.13 2.98 4.47
N PHE A 100 -7.12 2.11 3.44
CA PHE A 100 -7.75 2.46 2.17
C PHE A 100 -9.26 2.59 2.24
N LEU A 101 -9.92 1.67 2.96
CA LEU A 101 -11.37 1.69 3.06
C LEU A 101 -11.90 2.95 3.76
N TYR A 102 -11.25 3.34 4.85
CA TYR A 102 -11.68 4.50 5.63
C TYR A 102 -11.20 5.82 5.00
N SER A 103 -10.00 5.86 4.43
CA SER A 103 -9.55 7.03 3.66
C SER A 103 -10.43 7.30 2.44
N LYS A 104 -10.96 6.25 1.79
CA LYS A 104 -11.93 6.39 0.71
C LYS A 104 -13.19 7.09 1.19
N ARG A 105 -13.73 6.68 2.36
CA ARG A 105 -14.89 7.33 2.96
C ARG A 105 -14.63 8.81 3.30
N VAL A 106 -13.44 9.11 3.84
CA VAL A 106 -13.03 10.51 4.12
C VAL A 106 -12.96 11.32 2.84
N ALA A 107 -12.36 10.79 1.77
CA ALA A 107 -12.29 11.46 0.47
C ALA A 107 -13.68 11.67 -0.14
N GLU A 108 -14.56 10.67 -0.11
CA GLU A 108 -15.93 10.75 -0.62
C GLU A 108 -16.78 11.78 0.13
N ALA A 109 -16.68 11.79 1.47
CA ALA A 109 -17.38 12.78 2.30
C ALA A 109 -16.89 14.20 2.02
N HIS A 110 -15.56 14.41 1.94
CA HIS A 110 -14.97 15.71 1.69
C HIS A 110 -15.19 16.21 0.24
N SER A 111 -15.28 15.30 -0.73
CA SER A 111 -15.54 15.66 -2.14
C SER A 111 -17.00 15.98 -2.43
N GLU A 112 -17.92 15.78 -1.46
CA GLU A 112 -19.38 15.97 -1.63
C GLU A 112 -19.94 15.18 -2.83
N GLY A 113 -19.41 13.99 -3.09
CA GLY A 113 -19.79 13.14 -4.21
C GLY A 113 -19.23 13.57 -5.57
N LYS A 114 -18.40 14.61 -5.64
CA LYS A 114 -17.75 15.04 -6.89
C LYS A 114 -16.64 14.04 -7.27
N PRO A 115 -16.42 13.80 -8.56
CA PRO A 115 -15.32 12.97 -9.03
C PRO A 115 -13.96 13.55 -8.59
N TYR A 116 -13.08 12.70 -8.07
CA TYR A 116 -11.74 13.08 -7.62
C TYR A 116 -10.67 12.10 -8.10
N CYS A 117 -9.43 12.57 -8.16
CA CYS A 117 -8.26 11.78 -8.43
C CYS A 117 -7.44 11.62 -7.15
N CYS A 118 -7.09 10.38 -6.81
CA CYS A 118 -6.37 10.06 -5.60
C CYS A 118 -5.08 9.30 -5.90
N ILE A 119 -4.06 9.54 -5.07
CA ILE A 119 -2.87 8.69 -4.96
C ILE A 119 -2.64 8.34 -3.50
N TYR A 120 -1.80 7.32 -3.25
CA TYR A 120 -1.33 7.01 -1.89
C TYR A 120 0.19 7.16 -1.78
N ALA A 121 0.65 7.55 -0.60
CA ALA A 121 2.06 7.62 -0.22
C ALA A 121 2.37 6.55 0.83
N THR A 122 3.42 5.76 0.57
CA THR A 122 3.91 4.73 1.47
C THR A 122 5.40 4.50 1.26
N SER A 123 6.03 3.59 2.01
CA SER A 123 7.42 3.22 1.78
C SER A 123 7.58 2.50 0.43
N ASP A 124 8.71 2.69 -0.24
CA ASP A 124 8.94 2.17 -1.60
C ASP A 124 8.84 0.65 -1.72
N TYR A 125 9.30 -0.10 -0.71
CA TYR A 125 9.15 -1.56 -0.67
C TYR A 125 7.70 -2.02 -0.50
N HIS A 126 6.84 -1.18 0.09
CA HIS A 126 5.45 -1.51 0.40
C HIS A 126 4.46 -1.19 -0.74
N LEU A 127 4.88 -0.47 -1.78
CA LEU A 127 4.02 0.01 -2.86
C LEU A 127 3.17 -1.09 -3.51
N LEU A 128 3.77 -2.24 -3.83
CA LEU A 128 3.05 -3.33 -4.49
C LEU A 128 1.89 -3.85 -3.63
N ARG A 129 2.17 -4.18 -2.37
CA ARG A 129 1.16 -4.72 -1.46
C ARG A 129 0.09 -3.69 -1.14
N ALA A 130 0.46 -2.44 -0.92
CA ALA A 130 -0.49 -1.35 -0.72
C ALA A 130 -1.43 -1.18 -1.92
N GLY A 131 -0.91 -1.21 -3.16
CA GLY A 131 -1.72 -1.15 -4.38
C GLY A 131 -2.72 -2.31 -4.50
N LEU A 132 -2.32 -3.53 -4.11
CA LEU A 132 -3.24 -4.68 -4.07
C LEU A 132 -4.37 -4.47 -3.06
N TYR A 133 -4.09 -3.88 -1.90
CA TYR A 133 -5.12 -3.55 -0.92
C TYR A 133 -6.02 -2.41 -1.39
N ALA A 134 -5.48 -1.37 -2.04
CA ALA A 134 -6.26 -0.31 -2.65
C ALA A 134 -7.27 -0.87 -3.66
N GLY A 135 -6.82 -1.75 -4.57
CA GLY A 135 -7.70 -2.43 -5.53
C GLY A 135 -8.79 -3.28 -4.85
N ARG A 136 -8.45 -4.03 -3.79
CA ARG A 136 -9.43 -4.81 -3.01
C ARG A 136 -10.43 -3.96 -2.23
N ALA A 137 -10.04 -2.74 -1.84
CA ALA A 137 -10.93 -1.76 -1.22
C ALA A 137 -11.80 -1.00 -2.25
N GLY A 138 -11.65 -1.28 -3.54
CA GLY A 138 -12.32 -0.55 -4.61
C GLY A 138 -11.89 0.91 -4.67
N PHE A 139 -10.65 1.20 -4.27
CA PHE A 139 -10.07 2.54 -4.28
C PHE A 139 -9.00 2.62 -5.38
N SER A 140 -9.38 3.13 -6.55
CA SER A 140 -8.47 3.25 -7.69
C SER A 140 -7.52 4.42 -7.48
N CYS A 141 -6.29 4.13 -7.05
CA CYS A 141 -5.26 5.13 -6.81
C CYS A 141 -3.86 4.57 -7.11
N ASP A 142 -2.99 5.43 -7.65
CA ASP A 142 -1.58 5.12 -7.88
C ASP A 142 -0.75 5.39 -6.63
N GLY A 143 0.44 4.80 -6.55
CA GLY A 143 1.31 4.92 -5.38
C GLY A 143 2.56 5.75 -5.61
N VAL A 144 2.97 6.51 -4.60
CA VAL A 144 4.28 7.15 -4.52
C VAL A 144 5.08 6.61 -3.34
N GLY A 145 6.36 6.30 -3.57
CA GLY A 145 7.25 5.70 -2.57
C GLY A 145 8.08 6.72 -1.80
N GLY A 146 8.04 6.65 -0.48
CA GLY A 146 9.04 7.25 0.39
C GLY A 146 10.34 6.43 0.37
N ARG A 147 11.49 7.10 0.36
CA ARG A 147 12.80 6.41 0.39
C ARG A 147 12.96 5.65 1.70
N THR A 148 13.44 4.42 1.59
CA THR A 148 13.79 3.56 2.72
C THR A 148 15.30 3.41 2.78
N ALA A 149 15.86 3.43 3.98
CA ALA A 149 17.30 3.22 4.18
C ALA A 149 17.72 1.82 3.68
N GLY A 150 18.87 1.76 2.98
CA GLY A 150 19.31 0.54 2.30
C GLY A 150 19.48 -0.67 3.21
N TYR A 151 19.94 -0.47 4.45
CA TYR A 151 20.10 -1.54 5.44
C TYR A 151 18.77 -2.20 5.85
N TYR A 152 17.66 -1.50 5.73
CA TYR A 152 16.33 -1.99 6.08
C TYR A 152 15.68 -2.81 4.94
N LEU A 153 16.09 -2.57 3.69
CA LEU A 153 15.46 -3.14 2.50
C LEU A 153 15.42 -4.67 2.45
N PRO A 154 16.49 -5.42 2.77
CA PRO A 154 16.45 -6.89 2.68
C PRO A 154 15.34 -7.51 3.54
N ASN A 155 15.26 -7.10 4.81
CA ASN A 155 14.23 -7.58 5.74
C ASN A 155 12.82 -7.11 5.32
N ALA A 156 12.70 -5.87 4.85
CA ALA A 156 11.44 -5.33 4.38
C ALA A 156 10.93 -6.10 3.15
N LEU A 157 11.79 -6.37 2.16
CA LEU A 157 11.42 -7.12 0.96
C LEU A 157 11.03 -8.56 1.27
N LEU A 158 11.74 -9.23 2.19
CA LEU A 158 11.37 -10.57 2.63
C LEU A 158 9.98 -10.59 3.28
N ARG A 159 9.68 -9.63 4.16
CA ARG A 159 8.35 -9.48 4.78
C ARG A 159 7.26 -9.24 3.72
N GLU A 160 7.52 -8.37 2.76
CA GLU A 160 6.57 -8.10 1.67
C GLU A 160 6.33 -9.34 0.80
N TYR A 161 7.40 -10.10 0.49
CA TYR A 161 7.29 -11.36 -0.24
C TYR A 161 6.43 -12.39 0.51
N ILE A 162 6.73 -12.61 1.80
CA ILE A 162 5.93 -13.52 2.64
C ILE A 162 4.46 -13.07 2.69
N ALA A 163 4.21 -11.80 2.92
CA ALA A 163 2.87 -11.24 2.95
C ALA A 163 2.14 -11.45 1.60
N TYR A 164 2.83 -11.26 0.47
CA TYR A 164 2.26 -11.51 -0.86
C TYR A 164 1.88 -12.98 -1.06
N VAL A 165 2.75 -13.92 -0.67
CA VAL A 165 2.47 -15.36 -0.73
C VAL A 165 1.25 -15.71 0.12
N VAL A 166 1.20 -15.22 1.37
CA VAL A 166 0.06 -15.44 2.29
C VAL A 166 -1.23 -14.87 1.72
N MET A 167 -1.19 -13.66 1.15
CA MET A 167 -2.35 -13.04 0.51
C MET A 167 -2.93 -13.87 -0.65
N ASN A 168 -2.09 -14.63 -1.34
CA ASN A 168 -2.46 -15.43 -2.51
C ASN A 168 -2.42 -16.94 -2.24
N LYS A 169 -2.37 -17.37 -0.96
CA LYS A 169 -2.21 -18.78 -0.57
C LYS A 169 -3.18 -19.75 -1.27
N LYS A 170 -4.45 -19.36 -1.42
CA LYS A 170 -5.44 -20.21 -2.11
C LYS A 170 -5.04 -20.47 -3.56
N ARG A 171 -4.60 -19.43 -4.29
CA ARG A 171 -4.13 -19.56 -5.67
C ARG A 171 -2.92 -20.49 -5.79
N TYR A 172 -1.93 -20.34 -4.89
CA TYR A 172 -0.74 -21.21 -4.89
C TYR A 172 -1.08 -22.65 -4.54
N LEU A 173 -1.98 -22.87 -3.56
CA LEU A 173 -2.46 -24.21 -3.24
C LEU A 173 -3.20 -24.87 -4.40
N THR A 174 -4.05 -24.12 -5.12
CA THR A 174 -4.73 -24.61 -6.32
C THR A 174 -3.73 -25.00 -7.41
N ILE A 175 -2.74 -24.14 -7.70
CA ILE A 175 -1.70 -24.45 -8.68
C ILE A 175 -0.91 -25.72 -8.27
N ALA A 176 -0.52 -25.81 -7.01
CA ALA A 176 0.20 -26.98 -6.49
C ALA A 176 -0.64 -28.26 -6.64
N ALA A 177 -1.93 -28.21 -6.32
CA ALA A 177 -2.84 -29.34 -6.45
C ALA A 177 -3.00 -29.78 -7.92
N VAL A 178 -3.13 -28.82 -8.85
CA VAL A 178 -3.21 -29.11 -10.29
C VAL A 178 -1.92 -29.74 -10.79
N VAL A 179 -0.76 -29.17 -10.44
CA VAL A 179 0.54 -29.73 -10.84
C VAL A 179 0.73 -31.14 -10.29
N PHE A 180 0.35 -31.37 -9.03
CA PHE A 180 0.42 -32.70 -8.42
C PHE A 180 -0.50 -33.71 -9.13
N ALA A 181 -1.74 -33.34 -9.43
CA ALA A 181 -2.67 -34.20 -10.15
C ALA A 181 -2.14 -34.56 -11.55
N LEU A 182 -1.62 -33.58 -12.30
CA LEU A 182 -1.01 -33.80 -13.61
C LEU A 182 0.22 -34.73 -13.52
N SER A 183 1.04 -34.59 -12.47
CA SER A 183 2.19 -35.47 -12.24
C SER A 183 1.74 -36.91 -11.99
N LEU A 184 0.72 -37.12 -11.17
CA LEU A 184 0.17 -38.46 -10.90
C LEU A 184 -0.39 -39.11 -12.17
N THR A 185 -1.12 -38.39 -13.01
CA THR A 185 -1.65 -38.92 -14.28
C THR A 185 -0.55 -39.29 -15.25
N LEU A 186 0.51 -38.48 -15.35
CA LEU A 186 1.68 -38.77 -16.18
C LEU A 186 2.42 -40.03 -15.71
N TRP A 187 2.70 -40.10 -14.40
CA TRP A 187 3.36 -41.29 -13.81
C TRP A 187 2.52 -42.55 -13.96
N GLY A 188 1.21 -42.48 -13.72
CA GLY A 188 0.27 -43.58 -13.91
C GLY A 188 0.22 -44.06 -15.37
N GLY A 189 0.17 -43.12 -16.34
CA GLY A 189 0.25 -43.44 -17.75
C GLY A 189 1.53 -44.11 -18.18
N LEU A 190 2.67 -43.59 -17.71
CA LEU A 190 3.97 -44.21 -17.98
C LEU A 190 4.10 -45.61 -17.37
N ALA A 191 3.60 -45.82 -16.15
CA ALA A 191 3.61 -47.14 -15.49
C ALA A 191 2.74 -48.13 -16.24
N LEU A 192 1.56 -47.74 -16.72
CA LEU A 192 0.71 -48.58 -17.58
C LEU A 192 1.38 -48.97 -18.89
N LEU A 193 2.02 -48.03 -19.58
CA LEU A 193 2.76 -48.29 -20.81
C LEU A 193 3.91 -49.24 -20.56
N ALA A 194 4.66 -49.07 -19.50
CA ALA A 194 5.76 -49.96 -19.12
C ALA A 194 5.28 -51.38 -18.74
N TRP A 195 4.09 -51.47 -18.13
CA TRP A 195 3.46 -52.79 -17.85
C TRP A 195 3.03 -53.49 -19.12
N PHE A 196 2.37 -52.80 -20.06
CA PHE A 196 2.02 -53.39 -21.36
C PHE A 196 3.24 -53.81 -22.19
N ALA A 197 4.32 -53.03 -22.20
CA ALA A 197 5.57 -53.37 -22.89
C ALA A 197 6.30 -54.62 -22.35
N ARG A 198 5.99 -55.03 -21.13
CA ARG A 198 6.53 -56.26 -20.53
C ARG A 198 5.68 -57.50 -20.81
N MET A 199 4.45 -57.30 -21.30
CA MET A 199 3.54 -58.41 -21.63
C MET A 199 3.62 -58.83 -23.08
N LEU A 200 4.20 -58.00 -23.95
CA LEU A 200 4.52 -58.31 -25.34
C LEU A 200 5.92 -58.88 -25.51
#